data_4a32ee15c97bac1f1ed1649adf6e58c8
#
_entry.id   4a32ee15c97bac1f1ed1649adf6e58c8
#
_cell.length_a   1.000
_cell.length_b   1.000
_cell.length_c   1.000
_cell.angle_alpha   90.00
_cell.angle_beta   90.00
_cell.angle_gamma   90.00
#
_symmetry.space_group_name_H-M   'P 1'
#
loop_
_entity.id
_entity.type
_entity.pdbx_description
1 polymer ?
#
loop_
_entity_poly.entity_id
_entity_poly.type
_entity_poly.pdbx_seq_one_letter_code
_entity_poly.pdbx_strand_id
1 'polypeptide(L)'
;MKKNIILTFLFTGLFFVSCGKKNILTPGIWRAVLLTESSVEIPFTFDLVLSSADTIIYVITGDDRYKVTDVHMIGDSLFINMPLFSAKFSLLLQDSKLNGNFIRSSYTMPVFMVPGEADRFKVTKGVASQAAGRWLVSLNTRGGTREIIGEFEEQNGKVTGSFLTPTGDYRFFEGTVDNQNKLMLSSFDGSFVRLFTADLNGDRLDNVKMYSGNSALEEGVAVRNATVELPDAYAVTGLKKGYKTLGFSFPNMKGEPVSLKDERFKNKVVVLQISGSWCPNCLDESRFLMEMYHKYAPKVDMLCLAFERTADFEEAKREAMKLVTTAGMEYDVLITAHTTSAVQTALPELENFKSFPTTIIVDKKGEVRQIHSGFSGPGTGIHYKNYVKEFEEFIGKLFLEPDV
;
A
#
# COMPACT_ATOMS: atom_id res chain seq x y z
N MET A 1 22.43 0.53 93.25
CA MET A 1 21.23 0.23 92.48
C MET A 1 21.24 1.04 91.19
N LYS A 2 21.65 0.43 90.07
CA LYS A 2 21.65 1.08 88.75
C LYS A 2 20.42 0.60 87.97
N LYS A 3 19.51 1.55 87.65
CA LYS A 3 18.36 1.26 86.82
C LYS A 3 18.76 1.35 85.30
N ASN A 4 18.64 0.22 84.59
CA ASN A 4 18.76 0.16 83.20
C ASN A 4 17.43 0.58 82.58
N ILE A 5 17.47 1.65 81.73
CA ILE A 5 16.33 2.07 80.92
C ILE A 5 16.54 1.43 79.52
N ILE A 6 15.62 0.51 79.15
CA ILE A 6 15.63 -0.10 77.79
C ILE A 6 14.74 0.83 76.93
N LEU A 7 15.42 1.45 75.93
CA LEU A 7 14.74 2.29 74.92
C LEU A 7 14.35 1.40 73.73
N THR A 8 13.05 1.11 73.64
CA THR A 8 12.49 0.34 72.50
C THR A 8 12.26 1.28 71.31
N PHE A 9 13.11 1.13 70.27
CA PHE A 9 12.89 1.83 69.00
C PHE A 9 11.81 1.11 68.21
N LEU A 10 10.63 1.76 68.02
CA LEU A 10 9.57 1.34 67.10
C LEU A 10 9.96 1.78 65.70
N PHE A 11 10.37 0.82 64.87
CA PHE A 11 10.64 1.05 63.43
C PHE A 11 9.31 1.00 62.69
N THR A 12 8.71 2.18 62.46
CA THR A 12 7.55 2.31 61.59
C THR A 12 8.04 2.24 60.15
N GLY A 13 7.93 1.06 59.55
CA GLY A 13 8.19 0.88 58.09
C GLY A 13 7.13 1.59 57.28
N LEU A 14 7.48 2.72 56.65
CA LEU A 14 6.67 3.32 55.59
C LEU A 14 6.74 2.39 54.37
N PHE A 15 5.68 1.61 54.17
CA PHE A 15 5.44 0.97 52.87
C PHE A 15 5.06 2.05 51.86
N PHE A 16 5.99 2.47 51.05
CA PHE A 16 5.68 3.20 49.82
C PHE A 16 4.96 2.23 48.90
N VAL A 17 3.63 2.27 48.89
CA VAL A 17 2.83 1.69 47.83
C VAL A 17 3.12 2.53 46.58
N SER A 18 4.07 2.08 45.77
CA SER A 18 4.26 2.61 44.42
C SER A 18 2.97 2.28 43.65
N CYS A 19 2.12 3.29 43.49
CA CYS A 19 0.97 3.21 42.60
C CYS A 19 1.53 3.25 41.18
N GLY A 20 1.99 2.11 40.69
CA GLY A 20 2.40 1.95 39.32
C GLY A 20 1.20 2.33 38.41
N LYS A 21 1.35 3.35 37.57
CA LYS A 21 0.33 3.66 36.56
C LYS A 21 0.10 2.38 35.76
N LYS A 22 -1.15 1.91 35.74
CA LYS A 22 -1.54 0.72 35.01
C LYS A 22 -1.35 1.05 33.51
N ASN A 23 -0.56 0.27 32.81
CA ASN A 23 -0.45 0.35 31.37
C ASN A 23 -1.81 0.02 30.74
N ILE A 24 -2.42 0.96 30.06
CA ILE A 24 -3.73 0.78 29.43
C ILE A 24 -3.58 1.07 27.94
N LEU A 25 -3.87 0.07 27.14
CA LEU A 25 -4.00 0.24 25.69
C LEU A 25 -5.34 0.94 25.41
N THR A 26 -5.30 2.15 24.89
CA THR A 26 -6.46 3.02 24.70
C THR A 26 -7.02 2.89 23.30
N PRO A 27 -8.31 2.62 23.09
CA PRO A 27 -8.92 2.61 21.77
C PRO A 27 -8.99 4.02 21.16
N GLY A 28 -9.11 4.08 19.83
CA GLY A 28 -9.22 5.32 19.06
C GLY A 28 -7.96 5.64 18.25
N ILE A 29 -7.82 6.89 17.85
CA ILE A 29 -6.74 7.35 16.96
C ILE A 29 -5.40 7.42 17.70
N TRP A 30 -4.38 6.87 17.06
CA TRP A 30 -2.99 6.91 17.49
C TRP A 30 -2.13 7.56 16.40
N ARG A 31 -1.21 8.41 16.82
CA ARG A 31 -0.12 8.90 15.97
C ARG A 31 1.10 8.01 16.20
N ALA A 32 1.64 7.48 15.11
CA ALA A 32 2.87 6.71 15.09
C ALA A 32 3.96 7.47 14.32
N VAL A 33 5.20 7.30 14.72
CA VAL A 33 6.38 7.87 14.08
C VAL A 33 7.42 6.78 13.88
N LEU A 34 7.81 6.54 12.64
CA LEU A 34 8.93 5.70 12.25
C LEU A 34 10.18 6.57 12.09
N LEU A 35 11.32 6.10 12.59
CA LEU A 35 12.59 6.80 12.45
C LEU A 35 13.47 6.12 11.40
N THR A 36 13.95 6.91 10.43
CA THR A 36 14.97 6.46 9.47
C THR A 36 16.35 6.33 10.14
N GLU A 37 17.31 5.73 9.46
CA GLU A 37 18.72 5.69 9.92
C GLU A 37 19.31 7.08 10.15
N SER A 38 18.88 8.08 9.39
CA SER A 38 19.26 9.49 9.56
C SER A 38 18.40 10.24 10.58
N SER A 39 17.59 9.53 11.38
CA SER A 39 16.72 10.08 12.42
C SER A 39 15.62 11.03 11.88
N VAL A 40 15.23 10.87 10.63
CA VAL A 40 14.08 11.59 10.06
C VAL A 40 12.79 10.91 10.52
N GLU A 41 11.87 11.71 11.04
CA GLU A 41 10.56 11.26 11.48
C GLU A 41 9.60 11.08 10.29
N ILE A 42 9.02 9.89 10.15
CA ILE A 42 7.95 9.60 9.18
C ILE A 42 6.68 9.26 9.95
N PRO A 43 5.76 10.23 10.13
CA PRO A 43 4.55 10.02 10.90
C PRO A 43 3.47 9.32 10.07
N PHE A 44 2.66 8.51 10.74
CA PHE A 44 1.40 7.98 10.22
C PHE A 44 0.36 7.87 11.34
N THR A 45 -0.88 7.61 10.98
CA THR A 45 -1.97 7.44 11.96
C THR A 45 -2.63 6.08 11.78
N PHE A 46 -3.14 5.55 12.88
CA PHE A 46 -4.00 4.38 12.87
C PHE A 46 -5.12 4.51 13.90
N ASP A 47 -6.19 3.76 13.70
CA ASP A 47 -7.31 3.65 14.62
C ASP A 47 -7.28 2.28 15.27
N LEU A 48 -7.21 2.24 16.60
CA LEU A 48 -7.22 1.03 17.41
C LEU A 48 -8.64 0.77 17.91
N VAL A 49 -9.21 -0.34 17.49
CA VAL A 49 -10.54 -0.80 17.92
C VAL A 49 -10.38 -2.01 18.83
N LEU A 50 -10.86 -1.87 20.06
CA LEU A 50 -10.88 -2.95 21.05
C LEU A 50 -12.31 -3.47 21.20
N SER A 51 -12.50 -4.78 21.06
CA SER A 51 -13.74 -5.47 21.39
C SER A 51 -13.49 -6.55 22.44
N SER A 52 -14.54 -7.17 22.93
CA SER A 52 -14.42 -8.30 23.87
C SER A 52 -13.73 -9.54 23.25
N ALA A 53 -13.76 -9.66 21.92
CA ALA A 53 -13.23 -10.81 21.20
C ALA A 53 -11.90 -10.49 20.48
N ASP A 54 -11.75 -9.26 19.94
CA ASP A 54 -10.68 -8.95 18.99
C ASP A 54 -10.08 -7.56 19.22
N THR A 55 -8.80 -7.44 18.87
CA THR A 55 -8.10 -6.17 18.68
C THR A 55 -7.89 -5.96 17.20
N ILE A 56 -8.40 -4.85 16.66
CA ILE A 56 -8.30 -4.51 15.24
C ILE A 56 -7.60 -3.16 15.11
N ILE A 57 -6.71 -3.06 14.14
CA ILE A 57 -6.06 -1.81 13.78
C ILE A 57 -6.45 -1.45 12.34
N TYR A 58 -6.80 -0.19 12.13
CA TYR A 58 -6.95 0.39 10.79
C TYR A 58 -5.83 1.39 10.59
N VAL A 59 -4.87 1.09 9.73
CA VAL A 59 -3.90 2.08 9.25
C VAL A 59 -4.64 3.08 8.37
N ILE A 60 -4.50 4.38 8.67
CA ILE A 60 -5.25 5.45 8.00
C ILE A 60 -4.28 6.26 7.15
N THR A 61 -4.61 6.49 5.88
CA THR A 61 -3.91 7.45 5.02
C THR A 61 -4.90 8.05 4.03
N GLY A 62 -5.21 9.33 4.18
CA GLY A 62 -6.33 9.94 3.44
C GLY A 62 -7.65 9.25 3.79
N ASP A 63 -8.32 8.75 2.78
CA ASP A 63 -9.57 8.00 2.91
C ASP A 63 -9.36 6.49 3.01
N ASP A 64 -8.13 6.01 2.81
CA ASP A 64 -7.81 4.58 2.93
C ASP A 64 -7.75 4.14 4.40
N ARG A 65 -8.39 3.00 4.69
CA ARG A 65 -8.40 2.33 5.99
C ARG A 65 -7.98 0.88 5.83
N TYR A 66 -6.69 0.64 5.91
CA TYR A 66 -6.12 -0.70 5.77
C TYR A 66 -6.29 -1.51 7.06
N LYS A 67 -7.15 -2.52 7.01
CA LYS A 67 -7.52 -3.35 8.16
C LYS A 67 -6.44 -4.37 8.51
N VAL A 68 -6.07 -4.44 9.80
CA VAL A 68 -5.14 -5.41 10.38
C VAL A 68 -5.82 -6.11 11.55
N THR A 69 -5.92 -7.44 11.49
CA THR A 69 -6.60 -8.27 12.48
C THR A 69 -5.65 -9.19 13.25
N ASP A 70 -4.44 -9.40 12.74
CA ASP A 70 -3.42 -10.21 13.40
C ASP A 70 -2.66 -9.35 14.42
N VAL A 71 -3.33 -9.12 15.56
CA VAL A 71 -2.86 -8.24 16.64
C VAL A 71 -2.90 -9.02 17.96
N HIS A 72 -1.75 -9.22 18.59
CA HIS A 72 -1.61 -10.03 19.78
C HIS A 72 -0.94 -9.25 20.92
N MET A 73 -1.50 -9.36 22.12
CA MET A 73 -0.91 -8.79 23.33
C MET A 73 -0.43 -9.91 24.26
N ILE A 74 0.84 -9.85 24.67
CA ILE A 74 1.47 -10.79 25.61
C ILE A 74 2.11 -9.95 26.73
N GLY A 75 1.48 -9.93 27.91
CA GLY A 75 1.86 -8.98 28.96
C GLY A 75 1.70 -7.54 28.47
N ASP A 76 2.76 -6.73 28.58
CA ASP A 76 2.81 -5.36 28.06
C ASP A 76 3.34 -5.29 26.60
N SER A 77 3.60 -6.42 25.97
CA SER A 77 4.10 -6.47 24.59
C SER A 77 2.95 -6.62 23.58
N LEU A 78 2.91 -5.73 22.58
CA LEU A 78 1.95 -5.76 21.48
C LEU A 78 2.68 -6.15 20.19
N PHE A 79 2.17 -7.19 19.53
CA PHE A 79 2.64 -7.67 18.23
C PHE A 79 1.55 -7.44 17.19
N ILE A 80 1.92 -6.80 16.08
CA ILE A 80 1.01 -6.52 14.96
C ILE A 80 1.64 -7.11 13.71
N ASN A 81 1.03 -8.15 13.14
CA ASN A 81 1.48 -8.72 11.87
C ASN A 81 0.65 -8.09 10.74
N MET A 82 1.34 -7.47 9.79
CA MET A 82 0.67 -6.89 8.64
C MET A 82 0.14 -8.01 7.73
N PRO A 83 -1.09 -7.91 7.21
CA PRO A 83 -1.71 -8.97 6.40
C PRO A 83 -0.92 -9.33 5.15
N LEU A 84 -0.24 -8.34 4.56
CA LEU A 84 0.61 -8.47 3.38
C LEU A 84 2.04 -8.00 3.68
N PHE A 85 2.96 -8.24 2.73
CA PHE A 85 4.31 -7.66 2.65
C PHE A 85 5.31 -8.17 3.69
N SER A 86 4.99 -9.22 4.46
CA SER A 86 5.88 -9.80 5.49
C SER A 86 6.48 -8.74 6.43
N ALA A 87 5.64 -7.80 6.87
CA ALA A 87 5.99 -6.73 7.78
C ALA A 87 5.27 -6.89 9.13
N LYS A 88 5.90 -6.44 10.22
CA LYS A 88 5.31 -6.53 11.56
C LYS A 88 5.81 -5.43 12.49
N PHE A 89 5.03 -5.15 13.53
CA PHE A 89 5.47 -4.37 14.67
C PHE A 89 5.70 -5.26 15.88
N SER A 90 6.74 -4.97 16.64
CA SER A 90 7.01 -5.51 17.98
C SER A 90 7.15 -4.33 18.93
N LEU A 91 6.18 -4.17 19.84
CA LEU A 91 5.99 -2.96 20.61
C LEU A 91 5.89 -3.28 22.10
N LEU A 92 6.32 -2.37 22.94
CA LEU A 92 6.13 -2.39 24.40
C LEU A 92 5.20 -1.24 24.80
N LEU A 93 4.15 -1.57 25.53
CA LEU A 93 3.23 -0.61 26.14
C LEU A 93 3.82 -0.13 27.47
N GLN A 94 4.15 1.15 27.54
CA GLN A 94 4.69 1.80 28.72
C GLN A 94 4.11 3.21 28.86
N ASP A 95 3.61 3.56 30.05
CA ASP A 95 2.96 4.85 30.30
C ASP A 95 1.87 5.21 29.28
N SER A 96 1.07 4.21 28.87
CA SER A 96 0.02 4.31 27.85
C SER A 96 0.53 4.75 26.46
N LYS A 97 1.81 4.54 26.16
CA LYS A 97 2.44 4.73 24.86
C LYS A 97 3.02 3.42 24.37
N LEU A 98 3.18 3.29 23.07
CA LEU A 98 3.80 2.12 22.45
C LEU A 98 5.16 2.53 21.86
N ASN A 99 6.19 1.79 22.22
CA ASN A 99 7.55 1.98 21.72
C ASN A 99 8.11 0.65 21.24
N GLY A 100 8.88 0.63 20.18
CA GLY A 100 9.47 -0.60 19.68
C GLY A 100 9.98 -0.50 18.26
N ASN A 101 9.72 -1.52 17.48
CA ASN A 101 10.26 -1.65 16.14
C ASN A 101 9.20 -2.04 15.11
N PHE A 102 9.27 -1.41 13.95
CA PHE A 102 8.70 -1.89 12.70
C PHE A 102 9.76 -2.74 12.01
N ILE A 103 9.42 -3.98 11.69
CA ILE A 103 10.35 -4.99 11.16
C ILE A 103 9.84 -5.42 9.79
N ARG A 104 10.71 -5.33 8.81
CA ARG A 104 10.52 -5.82 7.46
C ARG A 104 11.68 -6.74 7.08
N SER A 105 11.51 -7.60 6.09
CA SER A 105 12.55 -8.56 5.67
C SER A 105 13.92 -7.93 5.39
N SER A 106 13.95 -6.67 4.94
CA SER A 106 15.18 -5.96 4.53
C SER A 106 15.71 -4.94 5.52
N TYR A 107 14.89 -4.50 6.51
CA TYR A 107 15.30 -3.49 7.49
C TYR A 107 14.39 -3.45 8.72
N THR A 108 14.87 -2.79 9.76
CA THR A 108 14.12 -2.48 10.99
C THR A 108 14.16 -0.99 11.24
N MET A 109 13.02 -0.40 11.65
CA MET A 109 12.92 1.02 12.01
C MET A 109 12.38 1.15 13.44
N PRO A 110 12.99 1.98 14.29
CA PRO A 110 12.38 2.36 15.58
C PRO A 110 11.03 3.03 15.36
N VAL A 111 10.08 2.78 16.24
CA VAL A 111 8.74 3.36 16.19
C VAL A 111 8.27 3.81 17.56
N PHE A 112 7.62 4.96 17.59
CA PHE A 112 6.99 5.56 18.78
C PHE A 112 5.54 5.88 18.46
N MET A 113 4.61 5.52 19.36
CA MET A 113 3.19 5.72 19.13
C MET A 113 2.52 6.32 20.36
N VAL A 114 1.67 7.32 20.16
CA VAL A 114 0.94 8.02 21.21
C VAL A 114 -0.55 8.06 20.88
N PRO A 115 -1.43 7.82 21.88
CA PRO A 115 -2.88 7.86 21.69
C PRO A 115 -3.41 9.29 21.64
N GLY A 116 -4.56 9.47 20.99
CA GLY A 116 -5.34 10.72 21.00
C GLY A 116 -4.80 11.81 20.07
N GLU A 117 -3.78 11.55 19.26
CA GLU A 117 -3.21 12.52 18.33
C GLU A 117 -3.62 12.15 16.89
N ALA A 118 -4.42 13.01 16.25
CA ALA A 118 -4.86 12.83 14.87
C ALA A 118 -3.95 13.53 13.84
N ASP A 119 -3.30 14.63 14.23
CA ASP A 119 -2.40 15.37 13.35
C ASP A 119 -1.05 14.64 13.20
N ARG A 120 -0.72 14.26 11.97
CA ARG A 120 0.56 13.60 11.66
C ARG A 120 1.76 14.49 11.96
N PHE A 121 1.68 15.76 11.54
CA PHE A 121 2.75 16.73 11.70
C PHE A 121 2.39 17.73 12.80
N LYS A 122 3.26 17.86 13.80
CA LYS A 122 3.12 18.80 14.92
C LYS A 122 3.70 20.15 14.53
N VAL A 123 3.00 20.86 13.67
CA VAL A 123 3.42 22.17 13.15
C VAL A 123 2.27 23.16 13.25
N THR A 124 2.61 24.45 13.30
CA THR A 124 1.62 25.50 13.09
C THR A 124 1.23 25.49 11.63
N LYS A 125 -0.04 25.16 11.34
CA LYS A 125 -0.55 25.10 9.97
C LYS A 125 -0.53 26.49 9.34
N GLY A 126 -0.14 26.53 8.06
CA GLY A 126 -0.27 27.74 7.23
C GLY A 126 -1.74 28.08 6.97
N VAL A 127 -1.97 29.32 6.56
CA VAL A 127 -3.28 29.74 6.06
C VAL A 127 -3.34 29.34 4.59
N ALA A 128 -4.33 28.49 4.21
CA ALA A 128 -4.59 28.01 2.86
C ALA A 128 -3.35 28.01 1.94
N SER A 129 -2.63 26.92 1.95
CA SER A 129 -1.47 26.77 1.07
C SER A 129 -1.95 26.53 -0.35
N GLN A 130 -1.20 26.92 -1.35
CA GLN A 130 -1.51 26.59 -2.74
C GLN A 130 -0.85 25.27 -3.16
N ALA A 131 -0.85 24.25 -2.29
CA ALA A 131 -0.21 22.97 -2.59
C ALA A 131 -1.04 22.11 -3.56
N ALA A 132 -2.37 22.29 -3.58
CA ALA A 132 -3.26 21.54 -4.46
C ALA A 132 -2.92 21.71 -5.94
N GLY A 133 -3.16 20.66 -6.73
CA GLY A 133 -2.97 20.61 -8.18
C GLY A 133 -1.91 19.62 -8.60
N ARG A 134 -1.54 19.70 -9.89
CA ARG A 134 -0.63 18.75 -10.54
C ARG A 134 0.79 19.34 -10.64
N TRP A 135 1.76 18.51 -10.26
CA TRP A 135 3.15 18.88 -10.16
C TRP A 135 4.04 17.89 -10.92
N LEU A 136 4.88 18.38 -11.83
CA LEU A 136 5.97 17.58 -12.38
C LEU A 136 7.11 17.59 -11.36
N VAL A 137 7.38 16.45 -10.76
CA VAL A 137 8.44 16.27 -9.74
C VAL A 137 9.62 15.57 -10.39
N SER A 138 10.77 16.26 -10.42
CA SER A 138 12.02 15.75 -10.96
C SER A 138 12.96 15.38 -9.82
N LEU A 139 13.23 14.08 -9.63
CA LEU A 139 14.06 13.52 -8.56
C LEU A 139 15.40 13.05 -9.12
N ASN A 140 16.49 13.39 -8.45
CA ASN A 140 17.83 12.93 -8.77
C ASN A 140 18.03 11.53 -8.20
N THR A 141 18.32 10.56 -9.05
CA THR A 141 18.61 9.17 -8.68
C THR A 141 20.02 8.80 -9.12
N ARG A 142 20.51 7.65 -8.67
CA ARG A 142 21.80 7.11 -9.13
C ARG A 142 21.85 6.86 -10.65
N GLY A 143 20.68 6.65 -11.28
CA GLY A 143 20.54 6.39 -12.72
C GLY A 143 20.22 7.62 -13.56
N GLY A 144 20.23 8.83 -12.98
CA GLY A 144 19.84 10.08 -13.64
C GLY A 144 18.57 10.68 -13.02
N THR A 145 17.94 11.60 -13.73
CA THR A 145 16.70 12.24 -13.26
C THR A 145 15.52 11.31 -13.55
N ARG A 146 14.67 11.13 -12.52
CA ARG A 146 13.41 10.43 -12.62
C ARG A 146 12.26 11.42 -12.44
N GLU A 147 11.33 11.41 -13.38
CA GLU A 147 10.14 12.24 -13.34
C GLU A 147 8.94 11.43 -12.85
N ILE A 148 8.17 12.03 -11.94
CA ILE A 148 6.90 11.53 -11.43
C ILE A 148 5.90 12.69 -11.36
N ILE A 149 4.62 12.38 -11.29
CA ILE A 149 3.58 13.41 -11.18
C ILE A 149 3.01 13.39 -9.76
N GLY A 150 3.13 14.49 -9.02
CA GLY A 150 2.40 14.71 -7.77
C GLY A 150 1.02 15.27 -8.09
N GLU A 151 -0.03 14.63 -7.58
CA GLU A 151 -1.41 15.09 -7.70
C GLU A 151 -1.97 15.32 -6.30
N PHE A 152 -2.25 16.56 -5.93
CA PHE A 152 -2.63 16.91 -4.55
C PHE A 152 -3.94 17.67 -4.49
N GLU A 153 -4.71 17.37 -3.46
CA GLU A 153 -5.90 18.10 -3.04
C GLU A 153 -5.68 18.72 -1.67
N GLU A 154 -6.28 19.87 -1.39
CA GLU A 154 -6.17 20.53 -0.11
C GLU A 154 -7.56 20.89 0.41
N GLN A 155 -7.84 20.46 1.66
CA GLN A 155 -9.07 20.79 2.35
C GLN A 155 -8.79 21.06 3.84
N ASN A 156 -9.18 22.22 4.34
CA ASN A 156 -9.05 22.62 5.75
C ASN A 156 -7.61 22.50 6.28
N GLY A 157 -6.61 22.86 5.47
CA GLY A 157 -5.18 22.78 5.81
C GLY A 157 -4.61 21.36 5.86
N LYS A 158 -5.38 20.37 5.43
CA LYS A 158 -4.93 19.00 5.18
C LYS A 158 -4.68 18.83 3.68
N VAL A 159 -3.52 18.35 3.32
CA VAL A 159 -3.14 18.00 1.95
C VAL A 159 -3.16 16.50 1.81
N THR A 160 -3.86 16.00 0.79
CA THR A 160 -3.92 14.57 0.44
C THR A 160 -3.59 14.39 -1.04
N GLY A 161 -3.22 13.19 -1.45
CA GLY A 161 -2.96 12.89 -2.84
C GLY A 161 -2.06 11.69 -3.04
N SER A 162 -1.44 11.63 -4.22
CA SER A 162 -0.53 10.54 -4.59
C SER A 162 0.56 11.04 -5.54
N PHE A 163 1.53 10.15 -5.81
CA PHE A 163 2.50 10.32 -6.87
C PHE A 163 2.29 9.25 -7.93
N LEU A 164 2.05 9.68 -9.15
CA LEU A 164 1.85 8.83 -10.32
C LEU A 164 3.20 8.54 -10.98
N THR A 165 3.39 7.31 -11.41
CA THR A 165 4.56 6.84 -12.16
C THR A 165 4.13 6.02 -13.37
N PRO A 166 4.99 5.79 -14.37
CA PRO A 166 4.66 4.93 -15.52
C PRO A 166 4.32 3.47 -15.16
N THR A 167 4.57 3.05 -13.92
CA THR A 167 4.37 1.66 -13.46
C THR A 167 3.32 1.53 -12.35
N GLY A 168 2.58 2.60 -12.07
CA GLY A 168 1.57 2.67 -11.02
C GLY A 168 1.74 3.92 -10.16
N ASP A 169 1.13 3.95 -8.99
CA ASP A 169 1.18 5.08 -8.07
C ASP A 169 1.85 4.72 -6.73
N TYR A 170 2.06 5.73 -5.89
CA TYR A 170 2.60 5.55 -4.55
C TYR A 170 1.50 5.47 -3.47
N ARG A 171 0.26 5.18 -3.89
CA ARG A 171 -0.93 5.12 -3.05
C ARG A 171 -1.19 6.46 -2.34
N PHE A 172 -1.80 6.42 -1.19
CA PHE A 172 -2.23 7.63 -0.49
C PHE A 172 -1.09 8.30 0.27
N PHE A 173 -1.01 9.62 0.15
CA PHE A 173 -0.24 10.51 1.00
C PHE A 173 -1.17 11.46 1.75
N GLU A 174 -0.77 11.82 2.95
CA GLU A 174 -1.49 12.79 3.77
C GLU A 174 -0.51 13.66 4.55
N GLY A 175 -0.84 14.93 4.68
CA GLY A 175 -0.02 15.86 5.43
C GLY A 175 -0.56 17.28 5.45
N THR A 176 0.32 18.24 5.44
CA THR A 176 -0.01 19.67 5.60
C THR A 176 1.10 20.58 5.06
N VAL A 177 0.81 21.86 4.94
CA VAL A 177 1.82 22.91 4.77
C VAL A 177 1.90 23.71 6.07
N ASP A 178 3.10 23.95 6.57
CA ASP A 178 3.31 24.75 7.77
C ASP A 178 3.30 26.27 7.49
N ASN A 179 3.42 27.08 8.54
CA ASN A 179 3.46 28.54 8.44
C ASN A 179 4.75 29.10 7.83
N GLN A 180 5.71 28.24 7.48
CA GLN A 180 6.94 28.59 6.74
C GLN A 180 6.85 28.11 5.28
N ASN A 181 5.65 27.74 4.80
CA ASN A 181 5.39 27.20 3.47
C ASN A 181 6.11 25.85 3.19
N LYS A 182 6.40 25.07 4.22
CA LYS A 182 6.95 23.75 4.05
C LYS A 182 5.84 22.73 3.88
N LEU A 183 5.75 22.12 2.71
CA LEU A 183 4.88 20.99 2.42
C LEU A 183 5.49 19.70 2.99
N MET A 184 4.69 18.94 3.74
CA MET A 184 5.09 17.67 4.34
C MET A 184 3.96 16.66 4.13
N LEU A 185 4.25 15.58 3.43
CA LEU A 185 3.31 14.49 3.15
C LEU A 185 3.93 13.16 3.52
N SER A 186 3.23 12.32 4.28
CA SER A 186 3.70 10.98 4.62
C SER A 186 2.73 9.90 4.14
N SER A 187 3.27 8.71 3.91
CA SER A 187 2.53 7.52 3.53
C SER A 187 3.05 6.31 4.29
N PHE A 188 2.12 5.50 4.78
CA PHE A 188 2.39 4.16 5.30
C PHE A 188 1.22 3.25 4.91
N ASP A 189 1.49 2.23 4.13
CA ASP A 189 0.50 1.30 3.59
C ASP A 189 0.57 -0.11 4.22
N GLY A 190 1.25 -0.21 5.36
CA GLY A 190 1.51 -1.48 6.02
C GLY A 190 2.88 -2.09 5.68
N SER A 191 3.57 -1.56 4.69
CA SER A 191 4.90 -2.02 4.28
C SER A 191 5.81 -0.91 3.81
N PHE A 192 5.32 -0.08 2.88
CA PHE A 192 6.10 1.01 2.32
C PHE A 192 5.93 2.26 3.18
N VAL A 193 7.05 2.82 3.56
CA VAL A 193 7.16 4.01 4.40
C VAL A 193 7.72 5.13 3.53
N ARG A 194 7.01 6.25 3.40
CA ARG A 194 7.47 7.39 2.60
C ARG A 194 7.19 8.71 3.30
N LEU A 195 8.09 9.66 3.07
CA LEU A 195 7.91 11.06 3.45
C LEU A 195 8.36 11.93 2.27
N PHE A 196 7.47 12.81 1.84
CA PHE A 196 7.77 13.86 0.89
C PHE A 196 7.81 15.20 1.63
N THR A 197 8.86 15.98 1.41
CA THR A 197 8.96 17.36 1.91
C THR A 197 9.44 18.29 0.83
N ALA A 198 8.95 19.52 0.83
CA ALA A 198 9.37 20.56 -0.11
C ALA A 198 9.08 21.96 0.45
N ASP A 199 9.78 22.96 -0.06
CA ASP A 199 9.51 24.38 0.21
C ASP A 199 8.61 24.91 -0.92
N LEU A 200 7.38 25.34 -0.58
CA LEU A 200 6.37 25.80 -1.54
C LEU A 200 6.59 27.27 -1.88
N ASN A 201 6.97 27.56 -3.11
CA ASN A 201 7.24 28.90 -3.65
C ASN A 201 6.40 29.17 -4.91
N GLY A 202 5.13 29.54 -4.73
CA GLY A 202 4.19 29.73 -5.85
C GLY A 202 4.00 28.46 -6.68
N ASP A 203 4.39 28.49 -7.94
CA ASP A 203 4.31 27.34 -8.87
C ASP A 203 5.57 26.45 -8.86
N ARG A 204 6.41 26.55 -7.83
CA ARG A 204 7.59 25.71 -7.63
C ARG A 204 7.58 25.06 -6.26
N LEU A 205 8.11 23.84 -6.21
CA LEU A 205 8.54 23.18 -4.99
C LEU A 205 10.06 23.05 -5.04
N ASP A 206 10.72 23.79 -4.17
CA ASP A 206 12.16 23.75 -4.02
C ASP A 206 12.56 22.80 -2.89
N ASN A 207 13.84 22.39 -2.84
CA ASN A 207 14.37 21.50 -1.80
C ASN A 207 13.53 20.23 -1.60
N VAL A 208 12.99 19.69 -2.70
CA VAL A 208 12.20 18.45 -2.68
C VAL A 208 13.04 17.31 -2.13
N LYS A 209 12.48 16.58 -1.16
CA LYS A 209 13.05 15.35 -0.60
C LYS A 209 11.99 14.26 -0.54
N MET A 210 12.30 13.11 -1.13
CA MET A 210 11.51 11.90 -1.05
C MET A 210 12.28 10.86 -0.27
N TYR A 211 11.89 10.62 0.97
CA TYR A 211 12.40 9.53 1.79
C TYR A 211 11.59 8.27 1.51
N SER A 212 12.26 7.13 1.38
CA SER A 212 11.62 5.83 1.13
C SER A 212 12.28 4.74 1.97
N GLY A 213 11.48 4.06 2.81
CA GLY A 213 11.96 3.06 3.75
C GLY A 213 12.91 3.65 4.78
N ASN A 214 13.93 2.87 5.16
CA ASN A 214 14.83 3.19 6.26
C ASN A 214 15.94 4.20 5.88
N SER A 215 16.43 4.18 4.64
CA SER A 215 17.66 4.92 4.28
C SER A 215 17.63 5.59 2.91
N ALA A 216 16.66 5.28 2.05
CA ALA A 216 16.64 5.87 0.71
C ALA A 216 16.15 7.33 0.76
N LEU A 217 16.91 8.21 0.12
CA LEU A 217 16.60 9.62 -0.08
C LEU A 217 16.87 9.99 -1.55
N GLU A 218 15.87 10.59 -2.17
CA GLU A 218 15.99 11.24 -3.48
C GLU A 218 15.67 12.72 -3.28
N GLU A 219 16.47 13.59 -3.89
CA GLU A 219 16.33 15.03 -3.80
C GLU A 219 16.02 15.63 -5.18
N GLY A 220 15.35 16.77 -5.23
CA GLY A 220 15.02 17.37 -6.50
C GLY A 220 14.24 18.67 -6.40
N VAL A 221 13.43 18.91 -7.41
CA VAL A 221 12.53 20.07 -7.52
C VAL A 221 11.22 19.64 -8.14
N ALA A 222 10.18 20.48 -8.00
CA ALA A 222 8.96 20.28 -8.77
C ALA A 222 8.45 21.62 -9.33
N VAL A 223 7.72 21.53 -10.42
CA VAL A 223 7.03 22.67 -11.02
C VAL A 223 5.56 22.32 -11.22
N ARG A 224 4.68 23.28 -10.99
CA ARG A 224 3.26 23.12 -11.29
C ARG A 224 3.10 22.97 -12.80
N ASN A 225 2.42 21.89 -13.20
CA ASN A 225 2.16 21.61 -14.60
C ASN A 225 0.83 20.86 -14.75
N ALA A 226 -0.24 21.59 -15.02
CA ALA A 226 -1.59 21.04 -15.15
C ALA A 226 -1.78 20.09 -16.35
N THR A 227 -0.86 20.12 -17.31
CA THR A 227 -0.94 19.35 -18.57
C THR A 227 0.08 18.22 -18.67
N VAL A 228 0.90 18.02 -17.62
CA VAL A 228 1.85 16.90 -17.64
C VAL A 228 1.08 15.57 -17.56
N GLU A 229 1.49 14.62 -18.41
CA GLU A 229 0.90 13.29 -18.49
C GLU A 229 1.99 12.23 -18.44
N LEU A 230 1.63 11.05 -17.96
CA LEU A 230 2.47 9.86 -18.03
C LEU A 230 2.38 9.25 -19.44
N PRO A 231 3.35 8.42 -19.82
CA PRO A 231 3.21 7.58 -21.02
C PRO A 231 1.91 6.76 -20.98
N ASP A 232 1.31 6.55 -22.14
CA ASP A 232 0.09 5.77 -22.27
C ASP A 232 0.30 4.34 -21.75
N ALA A 233 -0.41 3.97 -20.69
CA ALA A 233 -0.32 2.66 -20.02
C ALA A 233 -0.72 1.49 -20.95
N TYR A 234 -1.52 1.76 -22.00
CA TYR A 234 -1.92 0.78 -23.00
C TYR A 234 -0.86 0.56 -24.08
N ALA A 235 0.14 1.43 -24.19
CA ALA A 235 1.23 1.32 -25.16
C ALA A 235 2.53 0.75 -24.59
N VAL A 236 2.57 0.41 -23.30
CA VAL A 236 3.82 -0.04 -22.62
C VAL A 236 4.10 -1.52 -22.86
N THR A 237 3.17 -2.39 -22.49
CA THR A 237 3.27 -3.84 -22.67
C THR A 237 2.38 -4.25 -23.84
N GLY A 238 2.85 -5.10 -24.72
CA GLY A 238 2.10 -5.57 -25.89
C GLY A 238 2.27 -7.07 -26.14
N LEU A 239 1.64 -7.55 -27.22
CA LEU A 239 1.93 -8.86 -27.79
C LEU A 239 3.01 -8.75 -28.87
N LYS A 240 3.90 -9.72 -28.91
CA LYS A 240 4.85 -9.87 -30.02
C LYS A 240 4.12 -10.03 -31.36
N LYS A 241 4.73 -9.56 -32.43
CA LYS A 241 4.17 -9.64 -33.78
C LYS A 241 3.76 -11.07 -34.13
N GLY A 242 2.51 -11.25 -34.58
CA GLY A 242 1.94 -12.53 -34.98
C GLY A 242 1.16 -13.26 -33.90
N TYR A 243 1.24 -12.84 -32.66
CA TYR A 243 0.42 -13.38 -31.58
C TYR A 243 -0.88 -12.57 -31.42
N LYS A 244 -1.95 -13.26 -31.09
CA LYS A 244 -3.25 -12.67 -30.74
C LYS A 244 -3.80 -13.22 -29.42
N THR A 245 -3.27 -14.36 -28.98
CA THR A 245 -3.73 -15.11 -27.81
C THR A 245 -2.57 -15.36 -26.87
N LEU A 246 -2.86 -15.73 -25.62
CA LEU A 246 -1.88 -16.20 -24.65
C LEU A 246 -2.02 -17.72 -24.47
N GLY A 247 -0.86 -18.40 -24.48
CA GLY A 247 -0.79 -19.85 -24.34
C GLY A 247 -0.17 -20.26 -23.01
N PHE A 248 -0.94 -20.30 -21.95
CA PHE A 248 -0.47 -20.78 -20.65
C PHE A 248 -1.33 -21.91 -20.09
N SER A 249 -0.75 -22.68 -19.16
CA SER A 249 -1.46 -23.60 -18.29
C SER A 249 -0.76 -23.58 -16.94
N PHE A 250 -1.40 -22.97 -15.95
CA PHE A 250 -0.87 -22.85 -14.59
C PHE A 250 -1.82 -23.49 -13.59
N PRO A 251 -1.30 -24.10 -12.52
CA PRO A 251 -2.15 -24.68 -11.47
C PRO A 251 -2.86 -23.57 -10.68
N ASN A 252 -4.14 -23.78 -10.37
CA ASN A 252 -4.88 -22.98 -9.41
C ASN A 252 -4.45 -23.29 -7.97
N MET A 253 -5.10 -22.68 -6.97
CA MET A 253 -4.81 -22.89 -5.55
C MET A 253 -5.02 -24.33 -5.08
N LYS A 254 -5.73 -25.19 -5.85
CA LYS A 254 -5.93 -26.62 -5.58
C LYS A 254 -4.91 -27.50 -6.30
N GLY A 255 -4.08 -26.92 -7.17
CA GLY A 255 -3.14 -27.67 -8.00
C GLY A 255 -3.74 -28.16 -9.33
N GLU A 256 -4.96 -27.75 -9.68
CA GLU A 256 -5.62 -28.10 -10.92
C GLU A 256 -5.16 -27.18 -12.05
N PRO A 257 -4.75 -27.69 -13.22
CA PRO A 257 -4.29 -26.86 -14.33
C PRO A 257 -5.46 -26.04 -14.91
N VAL A 258 -5.21 -24.75 -15.15
CA VAL A 258 -6.16 -23.82 -15.76
C VAL A 258 -5.51 -23.14 -16.95
N SER A 259 -6.25 -23.06 -18.05
CA SER A 259 -5.85 -22.44 -19.31
C SER A 259 -6.99 -21.62 -19.90
N LEU A 260 -6.70 -20.60 -20.70
CA LEU A 260 -7.73 -19.86 -21.44
C LEU A 260 -8.54 -20.72 -22.43
N LYS A 261 -8.07 -21.95 -22.72
CA LYS A 261 -8.76 -22.92 -23.58
C LYS A 261 -9.83 -23.73 -22.85
N ASP A 262 -9.99 -23.58 -21.54
CA ASP A 262 -10.99 -24.31 -20.77
C ASP A 262 -12.40 -23.90 -21.20
N GLU A 263 -13.32 -24.86 -21.31
CA GLU A 263 -14.71 -24.66 -21.77
C GLU A 263 -15.46 -23.59 -20.95
N ARG A 264 -15.09 -23.38 -19.70
CA ARG A 264 -15.71 -22.38 -18.82
C ARG A 264 -15.50 -20.93 -19.30
N PHE A 265 -14.45 -20.66 -20.10
CA PHE A 265 -14.14 -19.35 -20.64
C PHE A 265 -14.72 -19.10 -22.04
N LYS A 266 -15.28 -20.11 -22.66
CA LYS A 266 -15.88 -20.02 -23.99
C LYS A 266 -17.03 -19.01 -24.00
N ASN A 267 -17.04 -18.12 -24.98
CA ASN A 267 -18.03 -17.05 -25.12
C ASN A 267 -18.08 -16.07 -23.94
N LYS A 268 -17.02 -16.00 -23.15
CA LYS A 268 -16.87 -15.01 -22.08
C LYS A 268 -15.73 -14.03 -22.37
N VAL A 269 -15.88 -12.84 -21.84
CA VAL A 269 -14.75 -11.93 -21.69
C VAL A 269 -13.94 -12.39 -20.47
N VAL A 270 -12.63 -12.51 -20.62
CA VAL A 270 -11.73 -12.92 -19.52
C VAL A 270 -10.78 -11.78 -19.20
N VAL A 271 -10.73 -11.40 -17.93
CA VAL A 271 -9.77 -10.41 -17.43
C VAL A 271 -8.66 -11.13 -16.68
N LEU A 272 -7.44 -10.97 -17.16
CA LEU A 272 -6.25 -11.52 -16.51
C LEU A 272 -5.53 -10.42 -15.76
N GLN A 273 -5.20 -10.65 -14.49
CA GLN A 273 -4.33 -9.78 -13.71
C GLN A 273 -2.96 -10.46 -13.52
N ILE A 274 -1.89 -9.89 -14.05
CA ILE A 274 -0.53 -10.29 -13.68
C ILE A 274 -0.19 -9.60 -12.37
N SER A 275 -0.01 -10.35 -11.29
CA SER A 275 -0.02 -9.85 -9.92
C SER A 275 1.02 -10.54 -9.03
N GLY A 276 1.13 -10.08 -7.78
CA GLY A 276 1.89 -10.71 -6.71
C GLY A 276 1.53 -10.10 -5.35
N SER A 277 1.55 -10.92 -4.31
CA SER A 277 1.18 -10.53 -2.94
C SER A 277 2.06 -9.42 -2.34
N TRP A 278 3.25 -9.25 -2.87
CA TRP A 278 4.25 -8.27 -2.47
C TRP A 278 4.01 -6.85 -3.03
N CYS A 279 3.00 -6.66 -3.89
CA CYS A 279 2.75 -5.44 -4.66
C CYS A 279 1.52 -4.69 -4.14
N PRO A 280 1.64 -3.47 -3.59
CA PRO A 280 0.51 -2.70 -3.06
C PRO A 280 -0.53 -2.32 -4.11
N ASN A 281 -0.09 -1.88 -5.31
CA ASN A 281 -1.00 -1.54 -6.40
C ASN A 281 -1.76 -2.78 -6.91
N CYS A 282 -1.17 -3.98 -6.78
CA CYS A 282 -1.85 -5.23 -7.09
C CYS A 282 -3.02 -5.50 -6.12
N LEU A 283 -2.84 -5.18 -4.83
CA LEU A 283 -3.94 -5.26 -3.87
C LEU A 283 -5.09 -4.32 -4.25
N ASP A 284 -4.77 -3.06 -4.60
CA ASP A 284 -5.79 -2.08 -4.97
C ASP A 284 -6.53 -2.49 -6.25
N GLU A 285 -5.80 -2.98 -7.27
CA GLU A 285 -6.41 -3.50 -8.50
C GLU A 285 -7.23 -4.77 -8.23
N SER A 286 -6.77 -5.69 -7.36
CA SER A 286 -7.55 -6.89 -7.01
C SER A 286 -8.88 -6.54 -6.35
N ARG A 287 -8.92 -5.50 -5.49
CA ARG A 287 -10.16 -4.99 -4.90
C ARG A 287 -11.10 -4.40 -5.97
N PHE A 288 -10.56 -3.59 -6.87
CA PHE A 288 -11.30 -3.06 -8.01
C PHE A 288 -11.86 -4.20 -8.88
N LEU A 289 -11.05 -5.19 -9.22
CA LEU A 289 -11.48 -6.34 -10.03
C LEU A 289 -12.55 -7.17 -9.31
N MET A 290 -12.53 -7.28 -7.98
CA MET A 290 -13.62 -7.92 -7.22
C MET A 290 -14.95 -7.18 -7.39
N GLU A 291 -14.95 -5.84 -7.34
CA GLU A 291 -16.16 -5.05 -7.61
C GLU A 291 -16.67 -5.31 -9.04
N MET A 292 -15.77 -5.34 -10.02
CA MET A 292 -16.11 -5.63 -11.42
C MET A 292 -16.56 -7.08 -11.63
N TYR A 293 -15.97 -8.04 -10.91
CA TYR A 293 -16.38 -9.44 -10.93
C TYR A 293 -17.84 -9.60 -10.51
N HIS A 294 -18.22 -9.01 -9.36
CA HIS A 294 -19.60 -9.04 -8.90
C HIS A 294 -20.58 -8.31 -9.85
N LYS A 295 -20.13 -7.20 -10.44
CA LYS A 295 -20.95 -6.40 -11.34
C LYS A 295 -21.28 -7.12 -12.67
N TYR A 296 -20.30 -7.88 -13.20
CA TYR A 296 -20.39 -8.42 -14.57
C TYR A 296 -20.55 -9.94 -14.64
N ALA A 297 -20.51 -10.67 -13.53
CA ALA A 297 -20.81 -12.10 -13.54
C ALA A 297 -22.23 -12.38 -14.06
N PRO A 298 -22.47 -13.47 -14.83
CA PRO A 298 -21.52 -14.50 -15.27
C PRO A 298 -20.85 -14.21 -16.64
N LYS A 299 -21.00 -13.01 -17.22
CA LYS A 299 -20.50 -12.68 -18.57
C LYS A 299 -19.00 -12.43 -18.64
N VAL A 300 -18.40 -12.04 -17.51
CA VAL A 300 -16.96 -11.87 -17.35
C VAL A 300 -16.44 -12.91 -16.39
N ASP A 301 -15.31 -13.51 -16.73
CA ASP A 301 -14.52 -14.32 -15.84
C ASP A 301 -13.18 -13.63 -15.55
N MET A 302 -12.59 -13.92 -14.41
CA MET A 302 -11.34 -13.27 -14.01
C MET A 302 -10.33 -14.30 -13.53
N LEU A 303 -9.05 -14.05 -13.82
CA LEU A 303 -7.93 -14.86 -13.38
C LEU A 303 -6.82 -13.95 -12.86
N CYS A 304 -6.27 -14.29 -11.71
CA CYS A 304 -5.03 -13.69 -11.22
C CYS A 304 -3.85 -14.65 -11.51
N LEU A 305 -2.85 -14.20 -12.23
CA LEU A 305 -1.60 -14.91 -12.45
C LEU A 305 -0.59 -14.42 -11.40
N ALA A 306 -0.39 -15.24 -10.34
CA ALA A 306 0.46 -14.87 -9.22
C ALA A 306 1.94 -15.17 -9.54
N PHE A 307 2.74 -14.12 -9.65
CA PHE A 307 4.20 -14.15 -9.76
C PHE A 307 4.81 -13.72 -8.43
N GLU A 308 5.10 -14.70 -7.59
CA GLU A 308 5.65 -14.45 -6.27
C GLU A 308 7.18 -14.29 -6.31
N ARG A 309 7.79 -13.98 -5.17
CA ARG A 309 9.27 -13.85 -5.06
C ARG A 309 9.99 -15.20 -4.99
N THR A 310 9.24 -16.27 -5.00
CA THR A 310 9.71 -17.67 -5.00
C THR A 310 9.09 -18.44 -6.16
N ALA A 311 9.81 -19.42 -6.65
CA ALA A 311 9.31 -20.38 -7.65
C ALA A 311 8.81 -21.69 -7.01
N ASP A 312 8.97 -21.86 -5.68
CA ASP A 312 8.37 -22.97 -4.96
C ASP A 312 6.85 -22.82 -4.90
N PHE A 313 6.14 -23.83 -5.38
CA PHE A 313 4.68 -23.78 -5.52
C PHE A 313 3.97 -23.58 -4.18
N GLU A 314 4.36 -24.33 -3.14
CA GLU A 314 3.67 -24.27 -1.85
C GLU A 314 3.97 -22.96 -1.10
N GLU A 315 5.17 -22.44 -1.24
CA GLU A 315 5.52 -21.13 -0.68
C GLU A 315 4.81 -20.00 -1.44
N ALA A 316 4.83 -20.01 -2.77
CA ALA A 316 4.12 -19.05 -3.62
C ALA A 316 2.61 -19.05 -3.34
N LYS A 317 2.01 -20.25 -3.17
CA LYS A 317 0.61 -20.40 -2.78
C LYS A 317 0.30 -19.78 -1.42
N ARG A 318 1.17 -19.99 -0.41
CA ARG A 318 1.00 -19.34 0.91
C ARG A 318 1.04 -17.82 0.83
N GLU A 319 1.97 -17.28 0.04
CA GLU A 319 2.06 -15.82 -0.15
C GLU A 319 0.85 -15.29 -0.93
N ALA A 320 0.46 -15.91 -2.04
CA ALA A 320 -0.71 -15.52 -2.82
C ALA A 320 -2.02 -15.59 -1.99
N MET A 321 -2.15 -16.56 -1.07
CA MET A 321 -3.31 -16.69 -0.18
C MET A 321 -3.48 -15.44 0.71
N LYS A 322 -2.40 -14.76 1.08
CA LYS A 322 -2.48 -13.49 1.84
C LYS A 322 -3.18 -12.41 1.00
N LEU A 323 -2.86 -12.31 -0.30
CA LEU A 323 -3.53 -11.38 -1.22
C LEU A 323 -5.01 -11.76 -1.39
N VAL A 324 -5.30 -13.04 -1.63
CA VAL A 324 -6.67 -13.58 -1.74
C VAL A 324 -7.51 -13.16 -0.52
N THR A 325 -7.00 -13.42 0.67
CA THR A 325 -7.71 -13.11 1.91
C THR A 325 -7.88 -11.60 2.12
N THR A 326 -6.85 -10.81 1.84
CA THR A 326 -6.85 -9.35 2.09
C THR A 326 -7.70 -8.58 1.08
N ALA A 327 -7.72 -9.02 -0.18
CA ALA A 327 -8.55 -8.43 -1.23
C ALA A 327 -9.97 -9.03 -1.28
N GLY A 328 -10.21 -10.16 -0.60
CA GLY A 328 -11.49 -10.88 -0.66
C GLY A 328 -11.72 -11.53 -2.03
N MET A 329 -10.67 -12.05 -2.69
CA MET A 329 -10.77 -12.56 -4.05
C MET A 329 -11.61 -13.85 -4.13
N GLU A 330 -12.57 -13.87 -5.03
CA GLU A 330 -13.47 -15.01 -5.28
C GLU A 330 -13.23 -15.69 -6.65
N TYR A 331 -12.43 -15.04 -7.51
CA TYR A 331 -12.01 -15.61 -8.79
C TYR A 331 -10.69 -16.39 -8.66
N ASP A 332 -10.38 -17.23 -9.65
CA ASP A 332 -9.22 -18.12 -9.60
C ASP A 332 -7.90 -17.36 -9.56
N VAL A 333 -7.04 -17.78 -8.64
CA VAL A 333 -5.64 -17.39 -8.55
C VAL A 333 -4.77 -18.56 -8.99
N LEU A 334 -3.98 -18.34 -10.02
CA LEU A 334 -3.08 -19.33 -10.61
C LEU A 334 -1.66 -19.09 -10.11
N ILE A 335 -1.08 -20.11 -9.53
CA ILE A 335 0.31 -20.08 -9.03
C ILE A 335 1.23 -20.40 -10.19
N THR A 336 1.90 -19.38 -10.74
CA THR A 336 2.71 -19.56 -11.94
C THR A 336 3.98 -20.38 -11.69
N ALA A 337 4.43 -20.51 -10.43
CA ALA A 337 5.73 -21.09 -10.06
C ALA A 337 6.92 -20.41 -10.78
N HIS A 338 6.74 -19.15 -11.12
CA HIS A 338 7.76 -18.28 -11.71
C HIS A 338 7.94 -17.03 -10.85
N THR A 339 9.17 -16.57 -10.75
CA THR A 339 9.47 -15.32 -10.03
C THR A 339 9.10 -14.08 -10.83
N THR A 340 9.11 -12.93 -10.18
CA THR A 340 8.78 -11.61 -10.79
C THR A 340 9.60 -11.25 -12.02
N SER A 341 10.81 -11.77 -12.16
CA SER A 341 11.69 -11.54 -13.31
C SER A 341 11.40 -12.46 -14.50
N ALA A 342 10.58 -13.48 -14.31
CA ALA A 342 10.35 -14.55 -15.30
C ALA A 342 9.00 -14.44 -16.04
N VAL A 343 8.31 -13.29 -15.95
CA VAL A 343 6.98 -13.10 -16.57
C VAL A 343 7.02 -13.39 -18.08
N GLN A 344 7.99 -12.84 -18.82
CA GLN A 344 8.09 -13.04 -20.26
C GLN A 344 8.59 -14.47 -20.63
N THR A 345 9.14 -15.21 -19.68
CA THR A 345 9.44 -16.65 -19.85
C THR A 345 8.18 -17.47 -19.70
N ALA A 346 7.34 -17.13 -18.74
CA ALA A 346 6.08 -17.80 -18.45
C ALA A 346 4.98 -17.46 -19.48
N LEU A 347 5.03 -16.26 -20.03
CA LEU A 347 4.11 -15.73 -21.05
C LEU A 347 4.94 -15.20 -22.24
N PRO A 348 5.46 -16.12 -23.07
CA PRO A 348 6.42 -15.78 -24.12
C PRO A 348 5.84 -14.92 -25.25
N GLU A 349 4.51 -14.81 -25.34
CA GLU A 349 3.81 -13.96 -26.30
C GLU A 349 3.89 -12.47 -25.96
N LEU A 350 4.12 -12.12 -24.68
CA LEU A 350 4.27 -10.74 -24.25
C LEU A 350 5.60 -10.14 -24.67
N GLU A 351 5.57 -8.87 -25.04
CA GLU A 351 6.77 -8.05 -25.18
C GLU A 351 6.70 -6.81 -24.28
N ASN A 352 7.87 -6.33 -23.87
CA ASN A 352 8.02 -5.10 -23.08
C ASN A 352 7.25 -5.11 -21.75
N PHE A 353 7.10 -6.26 -21.10
CA PHE A 353 6.52 -6.30 -19.77
C PHE A 353 7.32 -5.40 -18.80
N LYS A 354 6.64 -4.48 -18.09
CA LYS A 354 7.30 -3.44 -17.27
C LYS A 354 6.86 -3.39 -15.84
N SER A 355 5.62 -3.77 -15.52
CA SER A 355 5.07 -3.45 -14.19
C SER A 355 4.09 -4.50 -13.67
N PHE A 356 4.00 -4.50 -12.36
CA PHE A 356 2.91 -5.12 -11.61
C PHE A 356 2.05 -4.01 -10.97
N PRO A 357 0.70 -4.13 -11.06
CA PRO A 357 -0.02 -5.11 -11.85
C PRO A 357 0.07 -4.81 -13.37
N THR A 358 -0.32 -5.80 -14.18
CA THR A 358 -0.66 -5.61 -15.59
C THR A 358 -1.96 -6.36 -15.85
N THR A 359 -2.96 -5.64 -16.35
CA THR A 359 -4.28 -6.19 -16.70
C THR A 359 -4.35 -6.49 -18.19
N ILE A 360 -4.81 -7.69 -18.56
CA ILE A 360 -5.01 -8.14 -19.94
C ILE A 360 -6.47 -8.51 -20.13
N ILE A 361 -7.14 -7.90 -21.11
CA ILE A 361 -8.52 -8.20 -21.44
C ILE A 361 -8.58 -9.05 -22.71
N VAL A 362 -9.23 -10.21 -22.58
CA VAL A 362 -9.39 -11.22 -23.63
C VAL A 362 -10.86 -11.26 -24.01
N ASP A 363 -11.16 -11.28 -25.29
CA ASP A 363 -12.53 -11.34 -25.81
C ASP A 363 -13.12 -12.75 -25.84
N LYS A 364 -14.37 -12.86 -26.31
CA LYS A 364 -15.11 -14.14 -26.44
C LYS A 364 -14.46 -15.16 -27.37
N LYS A 365 -13.54 -14.73 -28.24
CA LYS A 365 -12.74 -15.57 -29.16
C LYS A 365 -11.44 -16.05 -28.56
N GLY A 366 -11.09 -15.58 -27.35
CA GLY A 366 -9.81 -15.84 -26.71
C GLY A 366 -8.67 -14.94 -27.25
N GLU A 367 -9.02 -13.88 -28.02
CA GLU A 367 -8.01 -12.92 -28.51
C GLU A 367 -7.78 -11.80 -27.48
N VAL A 368 -6.53 -11.43 -27.26
CA VAL A 368 -6.14 -10.30 -26.41
C VAL A 368 -6.56 -9.00 -27.12
N ARG A 369 -7.33 -8.18 -26.44
CA ARG A 369 -7.89 -6.95 -27.00
C ARG A 369 -7.28 -5.70 -26.38
N GLN A 370 -6.83 -5.77 -25.14
CA GLN A 370 -6.24 -4.65 -24.42
C GLN A 370 -5.25 -5.15 -23.38
N ILE A 371 -4.15 -4.42 -23.21
CA ILE A 371 -3.18 -4.64 -22.14
C ILE A 371 -2.93 -3.29 -21.47
N HIS A 372 -3.13 -3.21 -20.16
CA HIS A 372 -2.88 -2.02 -19.35
C HIS A 372 -1.77 -2.30 -18.36
N SER A 373 -0.69 -1.53 -18.42
CA SER A 373 0.48 -1.67 -17.54
C SER A 373 0.42 -0.71 -16.38
N GLY A 374 0.56 -1.24 -15.15
CA GLY A 374 0.43 -0.46 -13.93
C GLY A 374 -1.03 -0.27 -13.52
N PHE A 375 -1.23 0.43 -12.42
CA PHE A 375 -2.56 0.73 -11.89
C PHE A 375 -2.53 2.07 -11.15
N SER A 376 -3.43 2.96 -11.50
CA SER A 376 -3.69 4.21 -10.78
C SER A 376 -4.84 3.96 -9.80
N GLY A 377 -4.49 3.64 -8.56
CA GLY A 377 -5.44 3.26 -7.52
C GLY A 377 -6.28 4.42 -6.98
N PRO A 378 -7.18 4.15 -6.00
CA PRO A 378 -8.11 5.14 -5.44
C PRO A 378 -7.44 6.42 -4.93
N GLY A 379 -6.19 6.35 -4.43
CA GLY A 379 -5.41 7.49 -3.97
C GLY A 379 -5.08 8.53 -5.05
N THR A 380 -5.31 8.23 -6.32
CA THR A 380 -5.04 9.11 -7.46
C THR A 380 -6.27 9.92 -7.90
N GLY A 381 -7.40 9.81 -7.16
CA GLY A 381 -8.58 10.62 -7.39
C GLY A 381 -9.17 10.49 -8.78
N ILE A 382 -9.02 11.53 -9.62
CA ILE A 382 -9.61 11.56 -10.97
C ILE A 382 -9.03 10.49 -11.90
N HIS A 383 -7.75 10.11 -11.75
CA HIS A 383 -7.12 9.10 -12.61
C HIS A 383 -7.76 7.72 -12.38
N TYR A 384 -8.01 7.35 -11.12
CA TYR A 384 -8.75 6.14 -10.79
C TYR A 384 -10.17 6.14 -11.37
N LYS A 385 -10.90 7.25 -11.22
CA LYS A 385 -12.26 7.37 -11.77
C LYS A 385 -12.29 7.23 -13.30
N ASN A 386 -11.29 7.81 -13.99
CA ASN A 386 -11.16 7.67 -15.43
C ASN A 386 -10.84 6.23 -15.83
N TYR A 387 -9.92 5.57 -15.13
CA TYR A 387 -9.59 4.17 -15.37
C TYR A 387 -10.81 3.26 -15.21
N VAL A 388 -11.60 3.42 -14.14
CA VAL A 388 -12.85 2.67 -13.92
C VAL A 388 -13.81 2.86 -15.09
N LYS A 389 -14.01 4.10 -15.52
CA LYS A 389 -14.89 4.42 -16.64
C LYS A 389 -14.43 3.78 -17.96
N GLU A 390 -13.14 3.91 -18.28
CA GLU A 390 -12.55 3.33 -19.49
C GLU A 390 -12.64 1.81 -19.50
N PHE A 391 -12.37 1.16 -18.36
CA PHE A 391 -12.51 -0.27 -18.18
C PHE A 391 -13.94 -0.73 -18.44
N GLU A 392 -14.92 -0.08 -17.81
CA GLU A 392 -16.33 -0.42 -17.98
C GLU A 392 -16.85 -0.21 -19.41
N GLU A 393 -16.48 0.90 -20.04
CA GLU A 393 -16.81 1.17 -21.44
C GLU A 393 -16.21 0.13 -22.38
N PHE A 394 -14.98 -0.30 -22.11
CA PHE A 394 -14.32 -1.31 -22.94
C PHE A 394 -14.95 -2.69 -22.78
N ILE A 395 -15.19 -3.14 -21.56
CA ILE A 395 -15.92 -4.40 -21.28
C ILE A 395 -17.32 -4.36 -21.91
N GLY A 396 -18.04 -3.24 -21.81
CA GLY A 396 -19.36 -3.05 -22.43
C GLY A 396 -19.34 -3.22 -23.95
N LYS A 397 -18.31 -2.74 -24.63
CA LYS A 397 -18.13 -2.94 -26.10
C LYS A 397 -17.95 -4.42 -26.44
N LEU A 398 -17.16 -5.16 -25.67
CA LEU A 398 -16.91 -6.59 -25.90
C LEU A 398 -18.17 -7.44 -25.70
N PHE A 399 -19.11 -7.02 -24.86
CA PHE A 399 -20.40 -7.72 -24.71
C PHE A 399 -21.28 -7.64 -25.95
N LEU A 400 -21.16 -6.58 -26.73
CA LEU A 400 -21.94 -6.38 -27.96
C LEU A 400 -21.39 -7.18 -29.15
N GLU A 401 -20.18 -7.74 -29.02
CA GLU A 401 -19.60 -8.61 -30.05
C GLU A 401 -20.35 -9.95 -30.11
N PRO A 402 -20.49 -10.57 -31.30
CA PRO A 402 -21.16 -11.86 -31.44
C PRO A 402 -20.48 -12.96 -30.62
N ASP A 403 -21.27 -13.92 -30.17
CA ASP A 403 -20.76 -15.18 -29.61
C ASP A 403 -20.10 -16.02 -30.72
N VAL A 404 -19.17 -16.91 -30.31
CA VAL A 404 -18.34 -17.71 -31.23
C VAL A 404 -18.89 -19.13 -31.33
#